data_90b7b2da7e4b833d8f3cfe5688855edc
#
_entry.id   90b7b2da7e4b833d8f3cfe5688855edc
#
_cell.length_a   1.000
_cell.length_b   1.000
_cell.length_c   1.000
_cell.angle_alpha   90.00
_cell.angle_beta   90.00
_cell.angle_gamma   90.00
#
_symmetry.space_group_name_H-M   'P 1'
#
loop_
_entity.id
_entity.type
_entity.pdbx_description
1 polymer ?
#
loop_
_entity_poly.entity_id
_entity_poly.type
_entity_poly.pdbx_seq_one_letter_code
_entity_poly.pdbx_strand_id
1 'polypeptide(L)'
;MVRIIKWLIGLAVLSVAGALIAAAVIYFAIMPGLPDVTELKRVDWQMPLSVYSKDGKFIAEFGETRRSPVSIDDVPAQTKNAVIAVEDAHFYKHIGVDWRGIARAVWLTATTQDERVPGGSTITQQVARNFFLTNEYSYFRKFKEMLLALKMEKELSKDEILELYLNKIFFGNRSYGIVAAAEYYYGKKLEQLSLAETATLAGIPKFPSTGNPTSNPERSMIRRNYILQRMFEEGFIDREAMLSAQAEPNTAKRHEQQVQLHAPYLAEMVRIEMVRRYGERANTGGFKVITTVHSEDQLSAERAVRTGLMQYDMRHGW
;
A
#
# COMPACT_ATOMS: atom_id res chain seq x y z
N MET A 1 44.89 -19.08 33.46
CA MET A 1 44.17 -19.03 32.19
C MET A 1 42.83 -19.76 32.26
N VAL A 2 42.75 -21.05 32.60
CA VAL A 2 41.50 -21.85 32.64
C VAL A 2 40.44 -21.30 33.61
N ARG A 3 40.83 -20.77 34.78
CA ARG A 3 39.85 -20.14 35.73
C ARG A 3 39.23 -18.86 35.15
N ILE A 4 39.98 -18.02 34.48
CA ILE A 4 39.49 -16.78 33.86
C ILE A 4 38.48 -17.12 32.75
N ILE A 5 38.77 -18.12 31.92
CA ILE A 5 37.88 -18.59 30.85
C ILE A 5 36.55 -19.09 31.43
N LYS A 6 36.59 -19.90 32.54
CA LYS A 6 35.37 -20.35 33.23
C LYS A 6 34.53 -19.20 33.77
N TRP A 7 35.16 -18.15 34.33
CA TRP A 7 34.47 -16.98 34.82
C TRP A 7 33.85 -16.16 33.65
N LEU A 8 34.55 -16.01 32.54
CA LEU A 8 34.01 -15.33 31.32
C LEU A 8 32.82 -16.09 30.75
N ILE A 9 32.91 -17.43 30.67
CA ILE A 9 31.80 -18.27 30.21
C ILE A 9 30.62 -18.15 31.18
N GLY A 10 30.86 -18.19 32.48
CA GLY A 10 29.81 -18.05 33.50
C GLY A 10 29.10 -16.67 33.39
N LEU A 11 29.87 -15.61 33.21
CA LEU A 11 29.33 -14.26 33.02
C LEU A 11 28.50 -14.14 31.71
N ALA A 12 28.99 -14.74 30.63
CA ALA A 12 28.25 -14.78 29.36
C ALA A 12 26.93 -15.55 29.49
N VAL A 13 26.94 -16.72 30.16
CA VAL A 13 25.72 -17.52 30.41
C VAL A 13 24.72 -16.75 31.28
N LEU A 14 25.19 -16.07 32.31
CA LEU A 14 24.34 -15.24 33.18
C LEU A 14 23.75 -14.06 32.43
N SER A 15 24.53 -13.41 31.57
CA SER A 15 24.06 -12.30 30.74
C SER A 15 22.99 -12.76 29.73
N VAL A 16 23.19 -13.91 29.10
CA VAL A 16 22.18 -14.50 28.18
C VAL A 16 20.93 -14.90 28.94
N ALA A 17 21.06 -15.55 30.09
CA ALA A 17 19.92 -15.92 30.92
C ALA A 17 19.15 -14.69 31.40
N GLY A 18 19.81 -13.65 31.86
CA GLY A 18 19.20 -12.36 32.23
C GLY A 18 18.45 -11.69 31.06
N ALA A 19 19.05 -11.70 29.88
CA ALA A 19 18.40 -11.18 28.68
C ALA A 19 17.15 -11.98 28.27
N LEU A 20 17.19 -13.32 28.38
CA LEU A 20 16.03 -14.18 28.12
C LEU A 20 14.90 -13.97 29.13
N ILE A 21 15.23 -13.84 30.45
CA ILE A 21 14.24 -13.53 31.47
C ILE A 21 13.62 -12.15 31.22
N ALA A 22 14.43 -11.13 30.93
CA ALA A 22 13.92 -9.80 30.60
C ALA A 22 12.99 -9.84 29.37
N ALA A 23 13.38 -10.56 28.31
CA ALA A 23 12.55 -10.74 27.13
C ALA A 23 11.23 -11.46 27.45
N ALA A 24 11.26 -12.50 28.29
CA ALA A 24 10.06 -13.21 28.74
C ALA A 24 9.13 -12.31 29.57
N VAL A 25 9.67 -11.55 30.53
CA VAL A 25 8.89 -10.60 31.32
C VAL A 25 8.23 -9.54 30.45
N ILE A 26 9.00 -8.95 29.53
CA ILE A 26 8.48 -7.95 28.57
C ILE A 26 7.39 -8.58 27.69
N TYR A 27 7.60 -9.81 27.21
CA TYR A 27 6.61 -10.55 26.43
C TYR A 27 5.30 -10.74 27.20
N PHE A 28 5.35 -11.27 28.42
CA PHE A 28 4.16 -11.53 29.24
C PHE A 28 3.47 -10.24 29.72
N ALA A 29 4.21 -9.14 29.90
CA ALA A 29 3.63 -7.85 30.28
C ALA A 29 2.98 -7.11 29.10
N ILE A 30 3.48 -7.29 27.87
CA ILE A 30 3.01 -6.53 26.70
C ILE A 30 1.97 -7.32 25.89
N MET A 31 2.11 -8.65 25.77
CA MET A 31 1.23 -9.47 24.95
C MET A 31 -0.27 -9.32 25.25
N PRO A 32 -0.72 -9.25 26.53
CA PRO A 32 -2.14 -9.06 26.85
C PRO A 32 -2.70 -7.71 26.41
N GLY A 33 -1.85 -6.68 26.29
CA GLY A 33 -2.24 -5.33 25.85
C GLY A 33 -2.17 -5.11 24.34
N LEU A 34 -1.80 -6.14 23.55
CA LEU A 34 -1.78 -6.02 22.09
C LEU A 34 -3.19 -6.16 21.49
N PRO A 35 -3.49 -5.42 20.43
CA PRO A 35 -4.76 -5.49 19.69
C PRO A 35 -5.11 -6.92 19.26
N ASP A 36 -6.41 -7.16 19.08
CA ASP A 36 -6.87 -8.41 18.48
C ASP A 36 -6.58 -8.38 16.96
N VAL A 37 -5.74 -9.32 16.53
CA VAL A 37 -5.35 -9.44 15.13
C VAL A 37 -6.37 -10.23 14.29
N THR A 38 -7.34 -10.91 14.93
CA THR A 38 -8.39 -11.65 14.22
C THR A 38 -9.35 -10.72 13.47
N GLU A 39 -9.47 -9.47 13.90
CA GLU A 39 -10.23 -8.43 13.19
C GLU A 39 -9.72 -8.19 11.77
N LEU A 40 -8.42 -8.49 11.51
CA LEU A 40 -7.83 -8.35 10.18
C LEU A 40 -8.41 -9.34 9.15
N LYS A 41 -9.08 -10.40 9.58
CA LYS A 41 -9.80 -11.33 8.68
C LYS A 41 -11.04 -10.70 8.03
N ARG A 42 -11.50 -9.57 8.57
CA ARG A 42 -12.73 -8.88 8.12
C ARG A 42 -12.52 -7.37 8.01
N VAL A 43 -11.46 -6.96 7.32
CA VAL A 43 -11.17 -5.53 7.14
C VAL A 43 -12.25 -4.87 6.29
N ASP A 44 -12.93 -3.89 6.86
CA ASP A 44 -13.81 -3.00 6.11
C ASP A 44 -12.95 -1.92 5.43
N TRP A 45 -12.68 -2.11 4.15
CA TRP A 45 -11.85 -1.21 3.39
C TRP A 45 -12.59 0.09 3.08
N GLN A 46 -12.01 1.21 3.48
CA GLN A 46 -12.55 2.51 3.12
C GLN A 46 -12.44 2.72 1.61
N MET A 47 -13.59 2.80 0.95
CA MET A 47 -13.70 3.03 -0.49
C MET A 47 -14.54 4.28 -0.74
N PRO A 48 -14.25 5.09 -1.78
CA PRO A 48 -14.97 6.33 -2.06
C PRO A 48 -16.42 6.09 -2.51
N LEU A 49 -17.26 7.11 -2.35
CA LEU A 49 -18.58 7.19 -2.94
C LEU A 49 -18.44 7.57 -4.41
N SER A 50 -18.96 6.75 -5.32
CA SER A 50 -18.97 7.02 -6.76
C SER A 50 -20.38 7.31 -7.26
N VAL A 51 -20.54 8.36 -8.08
CA VAL A 51 -21.83 8.81 -8.61
C VAL A 51 -21.86 8.68 -10.12
N TYR A 52 -22.93 8.07 -10.64
CA TYR A 52 -23.15 7.80 -12.05
C TYR A 52 -24.51 8.30 -12.52
N SER A 53 -24.62 8.65 -13.81
CA SER A 53 -25.91 8.85 -14.47
C SER A 53 -26.65 7.53 -14.65
N LYS A 54 -27.94 7.58 -15.02
CA LYS A 54 -28.76 6.40 -15.28
C LYS A 54 -28.20 5.52 -16.41
N ASP A 55 -27.58 6.13 -17.40
CA ASP A 55 -26.92 5.48 -18.54
C ASP A 55 -25.44 5.15 -18.27
N GLY A 56 -25.00 5.20 -17.01
CA GLY A 56 -23.70 4.69 -16.56
C GLY A 56 -22.53 5.64 -16.76
N LYS A 57 -22.75 6.93 -17.09
CA LYS A 57 -21.65 7.91 -17.21
C LYS A 57 -21.17 8.32 -15.82
N PHE A 58 -19.85 8.32 -15.63
CA PHE A 58 -19.23 8.76 -14.39
C PHE A 58 -19.37 10.28 -14.20
N ILE A 59 -19.87 10.69 -13.03
CA ILE A 59 -20.13 12.10 -12.69
C ILE A 59 -19.09 12.59 -11.68
N ALA A 60 -18.96 11.91 -10.55
CA ALA A 60 -18.05 12.33 -9.49
C ALA A 60 -17.67 11.18 -8.55
N GLU A 61 -16.57 11.37 -7.82
CA GLU A 61 -16.14 10.52 -6.73
C GLU A 61 -15.87 11.37 -5.48
N PHE A 62 -16.41 10.95 -4.34
CA PHE A 62 -16.22 11.60 -3.05
C PHE A 62 -15.52 10.65 -2.08
N GLY A 63 -14.39 11.07 -1.56
CA GLY A 63 -13.54 10.32 -0.64
C GLY A 63 -12.10 10.82 -0.68
N GLU A 64 -11.37 10.59 0.39
CA GLU A 64 -9.98 11.06 0.49
C GLU A 64 -9.00 10.09 -0.16
N THR A 65 -9.37 8.82 -0.30
CA THR A 65 -8.49 7.75 -0.75
C THR A 65 -9.07 7.02 -1.95
N ARG A 66 -8.20 6.66 -2.89
CA ARG A 66 -8.52 5.71 -3.97
C ARG A 66 -8.11 4.33 -3.49
N ARG A 67 -9.03 3.39 -3.51
CA ARG A 67 -8.78 2.02 -3.11
C ARG A 67 -9.66 1.05 -3.88
N SER A 68 -9.03 0.01 -4.41
CA SER A 68 -9.66 -1.12 -5.09
C SER A 68 -9.09 -2.39 -4.46
N PRO A 69 -9.73 -2.96 -3.41
CA PRO A 69 -9.23 -4.17 -2.76
C PRO A 69 -9.24 -5.36 -3.73
N VAL A 70 -8.27 -6.25 -3.57
CA VAL A 70 -8.09 -7.44 -4.39
C VAL A 70 -7.82 -8.65 -3.51
N SER A 71 -8.39 -9.80 -3.86
CA SER A 71 -8.03 -11.08 -3.25
C SER A 71 -6.63 -11.50 -3.67
N ILE A 72 -5.90 -12.16 -2.80
CA ILE A 72 -4.55 -12.65 -3.10
C ILE A 72 -4.55 -13.63 -4.29
N ASP A 73 -5.65 -14.36 -4.49
CA ASP A 73 -5.80 -15.30 -5.60
C ASP A 73 -5.86 -14.60 -6.96
N ASP A 74 -6.37 -13.36 -6.99
CA ASP A 74 -6.45 -12.53 -8.19
C ASP A 74 -5.17 -11.72 -8.45
N VAL A 75 -4.19 -11.74 -7.53
CA VAL A 75 -2.91 -11.05 -7.74
C VAL A 75 -1.95 -11.93 -8.54
N PRO A 76 -1.45 -11.47 -9.71
CA PRO A 76 -0.49 -12.21 -10.52
C PRO A 76 0.77 -12.59 -9.74
N ALA A 77 1.31 -13.78 -10.01
CA ALA A 77 2.54 -14.26 -9.38
C ALA A 77 3.71 -13.28 -9.58
N GLN A 78 3.81 -12.66 -10.76
CA GLN A 78 4.80 -11.63 -11.06
C GLN A 78 4.73 -10.47 -10.06
N THR A 79 3.53 -10.00 -9.70
CA THR A 79 3.34 -8.91 -8.75
C THR A 79 3.70 -9.31 -7.33
N LYS A 80 3.28 -10.51 -6.90
CA LYS A 80 3.68 -11.08 -5.59
C LYS A 80 5.18 -11.18 -5.48
N ASN A 81 5.83 -11.75 -6.48
CA ASN A 81 7.27 -11.95 -6.52
C ASN A 81 8.07 -10.64 -6.50
N ALA A 82 7.63 -9.61 -7.23
CA ALA A 82 8.28 -8.30 -7.23
C ALA A 82 8.27 -7.65 -5.83
N VAL A 83 7.12 -7.70 -5.15
CA VAL A 83 6.99 -7.17 -3.79
C VAL A 83 7.82 -7.98 -2.80
N ILE A 84 7.76 -9.31 -2.85
CA ILE A 84 8.51 -10.20 -1.97
C ILE A 84 10.02 -10.01 -2.17
N ALA A 85 10.50 -9.95 -3.41
CA ALA A 85 11.92 -9.79 -3.71
C ALA A 85 12.54 -8.53 -3.09
N VAL A 86 11.75 -7.44 -3.01
CA VAL A 86 12.27 -6.16 -2.55
C VAL A 86 12.01 -5.87 -1.07
N GLU A 87 10.88 -6.33 -0.53
CA GLU A 87 10.48 -6.04 0.85
C GLU A 87 10.89 -7.15 1.82
N ASP A 88 10.80 -8.41 1.39
CA ASP A 88 10.98 -9.55 2.30
C ASP A 88 11.24 -10.86 1.52
N ALA A 89 12.43 -11.02 1.00
CA ALA A 89 12.79 -12.16 0.14
C ALA A 89 12.56 -13.55 0.79
N HIS A 90 12.54 -13.61 2.11
CA HIS A 90 12.28 -14.83 2.87
C HIS A 90 10.88 -14.88 3.48
N PHE A 91 9.93 -14.11 2.98
CA PHE A 91 8.59 -13.94 3.55
C PHE A 91 7.91 -15.27 3.92
N TYR A 92 7.93 -16.25 3.04
CA TYR A 92 7.32 -17.56 3.29
C TYR A 92 8.14 -18.49 4.21
N LYS A 93 9.36 -18.09 4.62
CA LYS A 93 10.29 -18.95 5.38
C LYS A 93 10.41 -18.60 6.86
N HIS A 94 10.01 -17.39 7.26
CA HIS A 94 10.09 -16.95 8.66
C HIS A 94 8.69 -16.83 9.30
N ILE A 95 8.66 -16.67 10.62
CA ILE A 95 7.45 -16.58 11.46
C ILE A 95 7.12 -15.14 11.87
N GLY A 96 7.13 -14.20 10.92
CA GLY A 96 6.81 -12.78 11.16
C GLY A 96 8.03 -11.90 11.40
N VAL A 97 9.14 -12.45 11.86
CA VAL A 97 10.43 -11.76 12.07
C VAL A 97 11.54 -12.54 11.38
N ASP A 98 12.28 -11.91 10.49
CA ASP A 98 13.46 -12.49 9.85
C ASP A 98 14.72 -12.18 10.69
N TRP A 99 15.05 -13.08 11.62
CA TRP A 99 16.24 -12.95 12.48
C TRP A 99 17.55 -12.96 11.68
N ARG A 100 17.59 -13.66 10.56
CA ARG A 100 18.76 -13.70 9.68
C ARG A 100 18.93 -12.37 8.95
N GLY A 101 17.81 -11.79 8.48
CA GLY A 101 17.79 -10.46 7.90
C GLY A 101 18.22 -9.38 8.89
N ILE A 102 17.77 -9.45 10.14
CA ILE A 102 18.18 -8.53 11.20
C ILE A 102 19.69 -8.67 11.48
N ALA A 103 20.18 -9.89 11.67
CA ALA A 103 21.61 -10.12 11.91
C ALA A 103 22.48 -9.60 10.75
N ARG A 104 22.06 -9.85 9.51
CA ARG A 104 22.73 -9.33 8.30
C ARG A 104 22.70 -7.79 8.28
N ALA A 105 21.56 -7.16 8.56
CA ALA A 105 21.44 -5.71 8.58
C ALA A 105 22.35 -5.07 9.64
N VAL A 106 22.40 -5.64 10.85
CA VAL A 106 23.30 -5.20 11.92
C VAL A 106 24.77 -5.35 11.51
N TRP A 107 25.13 -6.48 10.92
CA TRP A 107 26.49 -6.72 10.42
C TRP A 107 26.88 -5.71 9.35
N LEU A 108 26.04 -5.48 8.36
CA LEU A 108 26.29 -4.52 7.28
C LEU A 108 26.40 -3.09 7.82
N THR A 109 25.53 -2.68 8.74
CA THR A 109 25.59 -1.36 9.36
C THR A 109 26.90 -1.16 10.16
N ALA A 110 27.41 -2.22 10.79
CA ALA A 110 28.65 -2.16 11.56
C ALA A 110 29.92 -2.20 10.70
N THR A 111 29.84 -2.80 9.49
CA THR A 111 31.01 -3.04 8.62
C THR A 111 31.08 -2.17 7.38
N THR A 112 29.96 -1.55 6.97
CA THR A 112 29.89 -0.75 5.75
C THR A 112 29.42 0.66 6.09
N GLN A 113 30.07 1.68 5.53
CA GLN A 113 29.59 3.08 5.62
C GLN A 113 28.49 3.38 4.58
N ASP A 114 27.90 2.35 3.98
CA ASP A 114 26.86 2.53 2.96
C ASP A 114 25.51 2.77 3.64
N GLU A 115 24.94 3.95 3.40
CA GLU A 115 23.59 4.33 3.86
C GLU A 115 22.45 3.45 3.25
N ARG A 116 22.79 2.53 2.35
CA ARG A 116 21.85 1.69 1.60
C ARG A 116 21.62 0.31 2.20
N VAL A 117 21.84 0.15 3.50
CA VAL A 117 21.57 -1.14 4.17
C VAL A 117 20.09 -1.53 3.95
N PRO A 118 19.80 -2.73 3.42
CA PRO A 118 18.44 -3.21 3.26
C PRO A 118 17.68 -3.17 4.59
N GLY A 119 16.45 -2.66 4.58
CA GLY A 119 15.63 -2.58 5.79
C GLY A 119 15.38 -3.98 6.35
N GLY A 120 15.60 -4.18 7.64
CA GLY A 120 15.38 -5.45 8.33
C GLY A 120 13.93 -5.67 8.80
N SER A 121 12.94 -4.96 8.26
CA SER A 121 11.53 -5.12 8.62
C SER A 121 10.82 -6.03 7.62
N THR A 122 10.11 -7.03 8.11
CA THR A 122 9.34 -7.96 7.28
C THR A 122 8.02 -7.35 6.80
N ILE A 123 7.39 -7.96 5.78
CA ILE A 123 6.03 -7.60 5.32
C ILE A 123 5.05 -7.67 6.49
N THR A 124 5.10 -8.72 7.31
CA THR A 124 4.23 -8.88 8.49
C THR A 124 4.39 -7.74 9.48
N GLN A 125 5.63 -7.29 9.75
CA GLN A 125 5.87 -6.13 10.61
C GLN A 125 5.33 -4.83 10.01
N GLN A 126 5.41 -4.67 8.69
CA GLN A 126 4.84 -3.51 8.00
C GLN A 126 3.31 -3.51 8.09
N VAL A 127 2.66 -4.66 7.93
CA VAL A 127 1.20 -4.79 8.13
C VAL A 127 0.84 -4.45 9.58
N ALA A 128 1.53 -5.03 10.57
CA ALA A 128 1.30 -4.74 11.99
C ALA A 128 1.40 -3.23 12.29
N ARG A 129 2.41 -2.56 11.76
CA ARG A 129 2.57 -1.12 11.89
C ARG A 129 1.42 -0.34 11.26
N ASN A 130 1.04 -0.68 10.03
CA ASN A 130 0.07 0.08 9.26
C ASN A 130 -1.38 -0.06 9.76
N PHE A 131 -1.68 -1.11 10.52
CA PHE A 131 -3.02 -1.32 11.08
C PHE A 131 -3.15 -0.90 12.54
N PHE A 132 -2.10 -1.10 13.35
CA PHE A 132 -2.24 -1.03 14.80
C PHE A 132 -1.35 0.02 15.48
N LEU A 133 -0.38 0.61 14.78
CA LEU A 133 0.61 1.47 15.42
C LEU A 133 0.63 2.87 14.79
N THR A 134 1.08 3.84 15.58
CA THR A 134 1.29 5.20 15.12
C THR A 134 2.63 5.35 14.38
N ASN A 135 2.78 6.43 13.61
CA ASN A 135 4.00 6.68 12.84
C ASN A 135 5.18 7.19 13.68
N GLU A 136 5.00 7.44 14.97
CA GLU A 136 6.08 7.88 15.85
C GLU A 136 7.18 6.84 15.96
N TYR A 137 8.42 7.23 15.66
CA TYR A 137 9.56 6.33 15.76
C TYR A 137 9.98 6.16 17.22
N SER A 138 9.90 4.92 17.73
CA SER A 138 10.48 4.53 19.02
C SER A 138 10.92 3.06 19.02
N TYR A 139 11.94 2.73 19.81
CA TYR A 139 12.35 1.33 20.01
C TYR A 139 11.22 0.48 20.59
N PHE A 140 10.42 1.06 21.46
CA PHE A 140 9.25 0.38 22.04
C PHE A 140 8.19 0.05 20.98
N ARG A 141 7.94 0.98 20.06
CA ARG A 141 7.06 0.71 18.91
C ARG A 141 7.63 -0.42 18.05
N LYS A 142 8.94 -0.42 17.77
CA LYS A 142 9.57 -1.49 16.99
C LYS A 142 9.45 -2.85 17.66
N PHE A 143 9.54 -2.89 18.98
CA PHE A 143 9.31 -4.11 19.76
C PHE A 143 7.84 -4.58 19.66
N LYS A 144 6.87 -3.66 19.77
CA LYS A 144 5.45 -3.97 19.54
C LYS A 144 5.19 -4.49 18.14
N GLU A 145 5.81 -3.92 17.10
CA GLU A 145 5.74 -4.45 15.73
C GLU A 145 6.14 -5.92 15.65
N MET A 146 7.25 -6.27 16.30
CA MET A 146 7.74 -7.67 16.32
C MET A 146 6.76 -8.62 17.01
N LEU A 147 6.24 -8.23 18.18
CA LEU A 147 5.26 -9.05 18.91
C LEU A 147 3.94 -9.20 18.14
N LEU A 148 3.44 -8.11 17.54
CA LEU A 148 2.25 -8.15 16.69
C LEU A 148 2.48 -9.03 15.47
N ALA A 149 3.64 -8.94 14.81
CA ALA A 149 3.98 -9.79 13.70
C ALA A 149 3.96 -11.28 14.09
N LEU A 150 4.55 -11.64 15.23
CA LEU A 150 4.50 -13.02 15.75
C LEU A 150 3.06 -13.47 16.10
N LYS A 151 2.22 -12.56 16.62
CA LYS A 151 0.80 -12.84 16.90
C LYS A 151 0.01 -13.04 15.60
N MET A 152 0.23 -12.18 14.60
CA MET A 152 -0.43 -12.28 13.28
C MET A 152 -0.12 -13.60 12.58
N GLU A 153 1.13 -14.04 12.57
CA GLU A 153 1.55 -15.30 11.92
C GLU A 153 0.98 -16.56 12.59
N LYS A 154 0.44 -16.45 13.79
CA LYS A 154 -0.30 -17.55 14.44
C LYS A 154 -1.77 -17.61 14.00
N GLU A 155 -2.36 -16.47 13.65
CA GLU A 155 -3.78 -16.33 13.39
C GLU A 155 -4.11 -16.21 11.89
N LEU A 156 -3.14 -15.79 11.09
CA LEU A 156 -3.28 -15.50 9.66
C LEU A 156 -2.27 -16.31 8.86
N SER A 157 -2.67 -16.79 7.71
CA SER A 157 -1.77 -17.38 6.72
C SER A 157 -0.86 -16.32 6.09
N LYS A 158 0.22 -16.75 5.46
CA LYS A 158 1.12 -15.88 4.69
C LYS A 158 0.39 -15.14 3.57
N ASP A 159 -0.51 -15.80 2.89
CA ASP A 159 -1.27 -15.23 1.81
C ASP A 159 -2.27 -14.17 2.30
N GLU A 160 -2.95 -14.39 3.43
CA GLU A 160 -3.79 -13.38 4.07
C GLU A 160 -2.96 -12.15 4.50
N ILE A 161 -1.75 -12.34 5.04
CA ILE A 161 -0.86 -11.24 5.41
C ILE A 161 -0.39 -10.46 4.18
N LEU A 162 -0.05 -11.14 3.08
CA LEU A 162 0.36 -10.50 1.84
C LEU A 162 -0.81 -9.73 1.19
N GLU A 163 -2.02 -10.28 1.24
CA GLU A 163 -3.24 -9.61 0.81
C GLU A 163 -3.47 -8.31 1.57
N LEU A 164 -3.39 -8.35 2.89
CA LEU A 164 -3.50 -7.17 3.75
C LEU A 164 -2.44 -6.12 3.40
N TYR A 165 -1.20 -6.54 3.15
CA TYR A 165 -0.13 -5.65 2.73
C TYR A 165 -0.46 -4.97 1.41
N LEU A 166 -0.77 -5.74 0.37
CA LEU A 166 -1.04 -5.26 -0.98
C LEU A 166 -2.25 -4.32 -1.05
N ASN A 167 -3.24 -4.49 -0.16
CA ASN A 167 -4.43 -3.66 -0.09
C ASN A 167 -4.28 -2.42 0.82
N LYS A 168 -3.35 -2.44 1.78
CA LYS A 168 -3.19 -1.35 2.77
C LYS A 168 -2.14 -0.33 2.39
N ILE A 169 -1.06 -0.75 1.72
CA ILE A 169 0.12 0.08 1.53
C ILE A 169 -0.18 1.32 0.67
N PHE A 170 0.48 2.43 0.99
CA PHE A 170 0.34 3.70 0.28
C PHE A 170 1.31 3.81 -0.90
N PHE A 171 0.79 4.12 -2.06
CA PHE A 171 1.54 4.26 -3.32
C PHE A 171 1.67 5.72 -3.80
N GLY A 172 1.40 6.70 -2.95
CA GLY A 172 1.37 8.10 -3.35
C GLY A 172 0.06 8.49 -4.07
N ASN A 173 -0.10 9.79 -4.34
CA ASN A 173 -1.23 10.34 -5.12
C ASN A 173 -2.61 9.82 -4.66
N ARG A 174 -2.83 9.70 -3.36
CA ARG A 174 -4.06 9.19 -2.71
C ARG A 174 -4.36 7.71 -3.03
N SER A 175 -3.46 6.97 -3.68
CA SER A 175 -3.64 5.57 -4.04
C SER A 175 -3.20 4.65 -2.90
N TYR A 176 -4.12 3.88 -2.38
CA TYR A 176 -3.91 2.84 -1.38
C TYR A 176 -4.24 1.48 -1.98
N GLY A 177 -3.29 0.57 -1.89
CA GLY A 177 -3.35 -0.76 -2.50
C GLY A 177 -2.81 -0.79 -3.93
N ILE A 178 -2.34 -1.98 -4.31
CA ILE A 178 -1.59 -2.22 -5.55
C ILE A 178 -2.47 -2.02 -6.79
N VAL A 179 -3.77 -2.36 -6.73
CA VAL A 179 -4.71 -2.21 -7.85
C VAL A 179 -4.95 -0.73 -8.14
N ALA A 180 -5.29 0.07 -7.10
CA ALA A 180 -5.49 1.51 -7.28
C ALA A 180 -4.22 2.20 -7.81
N ALA A 181 -3.03 1.70 -7.44
CA ALA A 181 -1.78 2.19 -7.99
C ALA A 181 -1.59 1.81 -9.46
N ALA A 182 -1.90 0.58 -9.85
CA ALA A 182 -1.84 0.13 -11.25
C ALA A 182 -2.78 0.96 -12.15
N GLU A 183 -4.00 1.16 -11.70
CA GLU A 183 -4.99 2.01 -12.38
C GLU A 183 -4.51 3.46 -12.49
N TYR A 184 -3.98 4.03 -11.40
CA TYR A 184 -3.54 5.44 -11.39
C TYR A 184 -2.31 5.70 -12.25
N TYR A 185 -1.27 4.84 -12.14
CA TYR A 185 -0.01 5.07 -12.84
C TYR A 185 0.02 4.57 -14.28
N TYR A 186 -0.80 3.54 -14.59
CA TYR A 186 -0.76 2.89 -15.91
C TYR A 186 -2.12 2.75 -16.59
N GLY A 187 -3.24 2.99 -15.90
CA GLY A 187 -4.58 2.78 -16.46
C GLY A 187 -4.85 1.31 -16.79
N LYS A 188 -4.17 0.38 -16.10
CA LYS A 188 -4.16 -1.04 -16.40
C LYS A 188 -4.61 -1.87 -15.19
N LYS A 189 -5.14 -3.05 -15.46
CA LYS A 189 -5.30 -4.10 -14.44
C LYS A 189 -3.94 -4.75 -14.15
N LEU A 190 -3.81 -5.46 -13.01
CA LEU A 190 -2.55 -6.10 -12.62
C LEU A 190 -2.02 -7.10 -13.65
N GLU A 191 -2.91 -7.86 -14.30
CA GLU A 191 -2.56 -8.88 -15.31
C GLU A 191 -2.03 -8.28 -16.61
N GLN A 192 -2.26 -6.98 -16.84
CA GLN A 192 -1.87 -6.26 -18.05
C GLN A 192 -0.52 -5.53 -17.90
N LEU A 193 0.03 -5.52 -16.70
CA LEU A 193 1.29 -4.85 -16.41
C LEU A 193 2.47 -5.62 -17.01
N SER A 194 3.42 -4.90 -17.61
CA SER A 194 4.72 -5.47 -17.97
C SER A 194 5.54 -5.76 -16.70
N LEU A 195 6.61 -6.53 -16.85
CA LEU A 195 7.54 -6.81 -15.76
C LEU A 195 8.18 -5.51 -15.22
N ALA A 196 8.52 -4.58 -16.10
CA ALA A 196 9.07 -3.28 -15.73
C ALA A 196 8.06 -2.42 -14.97
N GLU A 197 6.80 -2.39 -15.41
CA GLU A 197 5.70 -1.68 -14.73
C GLU A 197 5.43 -2.26 -13.34
N THR A 198 5.38 -3.59 -13.24
CA THR A 198 5.21 -4.31 -11.97
C THR A 198 6.34 -4.02 -10.97
N ALA A 199 7.60 -4.08 -11.42
CA ALA A 199 8.74 -3.74 -10.59
C ALA A 199 8.74 -2.25 -10.19
N THR A 200 8.28 -1.36 -11.07
CA THR A 200 8.10 0.05 -10.73
C THR A 200 7.10 0.22 -9.60
N LEU A 201 5.92 -0.40 -9.69
CA LEU A 201 4.91 -0.35 -8.62
C LEU A 201 5.45 -0.88 -7.30
N ALA A 202 6.11 -2.04 -7.30
CA ALA A 202 6.72 -2.61 -6.10
C ALA A 202 7.77 -1.68 -5.44
N GLY A 203 8.33 -0.74 -6.19
CA GLY A 203 9.30 0.24 -5.71
C GLY A 203 8.73 1.48 -5.03
N ILE A 204 7.47 1.83 -5.33
CA ILE A 204 6.85 3.09 -4.88
C ILE A 204 6.72 3.19 -3.34
N PRO A 205 6.36 2.14 -2.59
CA PRO A 205 6.14 2.23 -1.15
C PRO A 205 7.33 2.76 -0.35
N LYS A 206 8.54 2.64 -0.86
CA LYS A 206 9.74 3.18 -0.20
C LYS A 206 9.78 4.72 -0.20
N PHE A 207 9.27 5.36 -1.26
CA PHE A 207 9.27 6.82 -1.45
C PHE A 207 7.98 7.27 -2.18
N PRO A 208 6.80 7.07 -1.60
CA PRO A 208 5.53 7.19 -2.32
C PRO A 208 5.25 8.61 -2.83
N SER A 209 5.71 9.64 -2.12
CA SER A 209 5.48 11.03 -2.52
C SER A 209 6.60 11.61 -3.38
N THR A 210 7.86 11.20 -3.12
CA THR A 210 9.06 11.85 -3.70
C THR A 210 9.82 11.00 -4.72
N GLY A 211 9.49 9.72 -4.86
CA GLY A 211 10.20 8.77 -5.72
C GLY A 211 9.27 7.91 -6.58
N ASN A 212 8.00 8.32 -6.74
CA ASN A 212 7.08 7.65 -7.65
C ASN A 212 7.36 8.03 -9.12
N PRO A 213 6.90 7.22 -10.09
CA PRO A 213 7.31 7.35 -11.49
C PRO A 213 6.81 8.62 -12.20
N THR A 214 5.83 9.33 -11.62
CA THR A 214 5.32 10.59 -12.17
C THR A 214 5.95 11.82 -11.51
N SER A 215 6.41 11.72 -10.25
CA SER A 215 7.05 12.83 -9.52
C SER A 215 8.56 12.87 -9.75
N ASN A 216 9.22 11.71 -9.81
CA ASN A 216 10.66 11.59 -10.06
C ASN A 216 10.97 10.31 -10.86
N PRO A 217 10.85 10.39 -12.20
CA PRO A 217 11.04 9.25 -13.10
C PRO A 217 12.42 8.58 -12.94
N GLU A 218 13.49 9.38 -12.83
CA GLU A 218 14.86 8.85 -12.71
C GLU A 218 15.05 8.01 -11.46
N ARG A 219 14.64 8.55 -10.30
CA ARG A 219 14.72 7.83 -9.04
C ARG A 219 13.87 6.56 -9.06
N SER A 220 12.71 6.64 -9.68
CA SER A 220 11.82 5.49 -9.85
C SER A 220 12.45 4.41 -10.73
N MET A 221 13.11 4.79 -11.84
CA MET A 221 13.81 3.84 -12.72
C MET A 221 15.01 3.18 -12.02
N ILE A 222 15.80 3.93 -11.25
CA ILE A 222 16.87 3.35 -10.44
C ILE A 222 16.30 2.31 -9.45
N ARG A 223 15.18 2.63 -8.80
CA ARG A 223 14.54 1.71 -7.86
C ARG A 223 13.96 0.49 -8.57
N ARG A 224 13.30 0.67 -9.72
CA ARG A 224 12.82 -0.42 -10.57
C ARG A 224 13.93 -1.39 -10.94
N ASN A 225 15.04 -0.85 -11.46
CA ASN A 225 16.18 -1.67 -11.90
C ASN A 225 16.80 -2.45 -10.74
N TYR A 226 16.85 -1.86 -9.54
CA TYR A 226 17.24 -2.57 -8.32
C TYR A 226 16.27 -3.74 -8.01
N ILE A 227 14.97 -3.54 -8.16
CA ILE A 227 13.96 -4.58 -7.89
C ILE A 227 14.08 -5.73 -8.91
N LEU A 228 14.23 -5.41 -10.20
CA LEU A 228 14.45 -6.41 -11.24
C LEU A 228 15.73 -7.24 -10.96
N GLN A 229 16.80 -6.60 -10.50
CA GLN A 229 18.00 -7.28 -10.07
C GLN A 229 17.72 -8.23 -8.89
N ARG A 230 16.94 -7.78 -7.88
CA ARG A 230 16.55 -8.62 -6.75
C ARG A 230 15.69 -9.81 -7.19
N MET A 231 14.73 -9.60 -8.10
CA MET A 231 13.91 -10.68 -8.66
C MET A 231 14.76 -11.74 -9.37
N PHE A 232 15.79 -11.32 -10.08
CA PHE A 232 16.75 -12.24 -10.70
C PHE A 232 17.59 -13.01 -9.64
N GLU A 233 18.12 -12.32 -8.64
CA GLU A 233 18.92 -12.93 -7.57
C GLU A 233 18.13 -13.94 -6.73
N GLU A 234 16.83 -13.72 -6.54
CA GLU A 234 15.94 -14.65 -5.83
C GLU A 234 15.36 -15.75 -6.77
N GLY A 235 15.73 -15.73 -8.06
CA GLY A 235 15.33 -16.77 -9.02
C GLY A 235 13.88 -16.65 -9.51
N PHE A 236 13.22 -15.50 -9.34
CA PHE A 236 11.86 -15.25 -9.82
C PHE A 236 11.79 -14.96 -11.32
N ILE A 237 12.87 -14.45 -11.90
CA ILE A 237 13.02 -14.18 -13.34
C ILE A 237 14.40 -14.60 -13.81
N ASP A 238 14.56 -14.85 -15.08
CA ASP A 238 15.87 -15.09 -15.69
C ASP A 238 16.59 -13.78 -16.04
N ARG A 239 17.85 -13.91 -16.51
CA ARG A 239 18.69 -12.76 -16.85
C ARG A 239 18.18 -12.01 -18.08
N GLU A 240 17.60 -12.70 -19.04
CA GLU A 240 17.11 -12.10 -20.27
C GLU A 240 15.88 -11.23 -19.97
N ALA A 241 14.92 -11.73 -19.21
CA ALA A 241 13.75 -10.98 -18.74
C ALA A 241 14.15 -9.76 -17.90
N MET A 242 15.14 -9.91 -17.01
CA MET A 242 15.67 -8.79 -16.22
C MET A 242 16.22 -7.68 -17.13
N LEU A 243 17.11 -8.01 -18.07
CA LEU A 243 17.77 -7.01 -18.93
C LEU A 243 16.77 -6.34 -19.87
N SER A 244 15.82 -7.12 -20.42
CA SER A 244 14.72 -6.61 -21.24
C SER A 244 13.88 -5.60 -20.48
N ALA A 245 13.42 -5.95 -19.27
CA ALA A 245 12.61 -5.06 -18.44
C ALA A 245 13.38 -3.82 -17.94
N GLN A 246 14.70 -3.92 -17.72
CA GLN A 246 15.54 -2.76 -17.38
C GLN A 246 15.68 -1.77 -18.53
N ALA A 247 15.65 -2.26 -19.78
CA ALA A 247 15.74 -1.42 -20.98
C ALA A 247 14.41 -0.71 -21.32
N GLU A 248 13.26 -1.16 -20.78
CA GLU A 248 11.97 -0.51 -21.03
C GLU A 248 11.97 0.94 -20.50
N PRO A 249 11.41 1.90 -21.27
CA PRO A 249 11.24 3.28 -20.82
C PRO A 249 10.20 3.37 -19.68
N ASN A 250 10.21 4.48 -18.96
CA ASN A 250 9.12 4.79 -18.03
C ASN A 250 7.86 5.18 -18.79
N THR A 251 6.79 4.39 -18.68
CA THR A 251 5.50 4.60 -19.35
C THR A 251 4.44 5.20 -18.43
N ALA A 252 4.76 5.40 -17.14
CA ALA A 252 3.81 5.86 -16.14
C ALA A 252 3.28 7.27 -16.46
N LYS A 253 1.97 7.41 -16.40
CA LYS A 253 1.23 8.67 -16.55
C LYS A 253 0.14 8.72 -15.48
N ARG A 254 -0.41 9.90 -15.23
CA ARG A 254 -1.58 10.04 -14.37
C ARG A 254 -2.83 9.61 -15.12
N HIS A 255 -3.47 8.55 -14.66
CA HIS A 255 -4.77 8.09 -15.14
C HIS A 255 -5.79 8.40 -14.04
N GLU A 256 -6.45 9.53 -14.20
CA GLU A 256 -7.58 9.87 -13.32
C GLU A 256 -8.87 9.44 -14.01
N GLN A 257 -9.81 8.92 -13.24
CA GLN A 257 -11.13 8.61 -13.77
C GLN A 257 -11.74 9.89 -14.34
N GLN A 258 -11.88 9.94 -15.65
CA GLN A 258 -12.39 11.14 -16.31
C GLN A 258 -13.87 11.30 -16.04
N VAL A 259 -14.27 12.50 -15.61
CA VAL A 259 -15.66 12.90 -15.53
C VAL A 259 -16.26 12.83 -16.93
N GLN A 260 -17.22 11.90 -17.11
CA GLN A 260 -17.88 11.67 -18.40
C GLN A 260 -19.13 12.53 -18.57
N LEU A 261 -19.72 12.95 -17.45
CA LEU A 261 -20.84 13.88 -17.41
C LEU A 261 -20.56 14.96 -16.36
N HIS A 262 -20.45 16.20 -16.81
CA HIS A 262 -20.27 17.33 -15.91
C HIS A 262 -21.60 17.70 -15.27
N ALA A 263 -21.82 17.28 -14.03
CA ALA A 263 -23.03 17.57 -13.26
C ALA A 263 -22.70 17.77 -11.76
N PRO A 264 -21.89 18.79 -11.41
CA PRO A 264 -21.37 18.95 -10.04
C PRO A 264 -22.46 19.21 -9.00
N TYR A 265 -23.51 19.94 -9.36
CA TYR A 265 -24.63 20.19 -8.45
C TYR A 265 -25.40 18.90 -8.14
N LEU A 266 -25.67 18.07 -9.16
CA LEU A 266 -26.29 16.76 -8.96
C LEU A 266 -25.42 15.86 -8.07
N ALA A 267 -24.13 15.83 -8.33
CA ALA A 267 -23.18 15.04 -7.53
C ALA A 267 -23.22 15.48 -6.05
N GLU A 268 -23.22 16.78 -5.79
CA GLU A 268 -23.28 17.31 -4.41
C GLU A 268 -24.64 17.03 -3.74
N MET A 269 -25.75 17.12 -4.46
CA MET A 269 -27.06 16.71 -3.93
C MET A 269 -27.07 15.23 -3.51
N VAL A 270 -26.46 14.36 -4.33
CA VAL A 270 -26.31 12.94 -4.00
C VAL A 270 -25.45 12.77 -2.76
N ARG A 271 -24.30 13.45 -2.67
CA ARG A 271 -23.42 13.37 -1.51
C ARG A 271 -24.14 13.77 -0.22
N ILE A 272 -24.85 14.90 -0.23
CA ILE A 272 -25.61 15.39 0.92
C ILE A 272 -26.67 14.35 1.35
N GLU A 273 -27.41 13.78 0.42
CA GLU A 273 -28.42 12.77 0.72
C GLU A 273 -27.80 11.48 1.27
N MET A 274 -26.66 11.04 0.71
CA MET A 274 -25.93 9.89 1.20
C MET A 274 -25.40 10.11 2.62
N VAL A 275 -24.83 11.29 2.91
CA VAL A 275 -24.38 11.65 4.27
C VAL A 275 -25.56 11.72 5.25
N ARG A 276 -26.72 12.26 4.82
CA ARG A 276 -27.93 12.28 5.64
C ARG A 276 -28.41 10.87 6.03
N ARG A 277 -28.31 9.89 5.10
CA ARG A 277 -28.77 8.49 5.31
C ARG A 277 -27.76 7.62 6.05
N TYR A 278 -26.48 7.76 5.74
CA TYR A 278 -25.42 6.82 6.15
C TYR A 278 -24.33 7.46 7.03
N GLY A 279 -24.43 8.78 7.32
CA GLY A 279 -23.42 9.49 8.10
C GLY A 279 -22.05 9.48 7.43
N GLU A 280 -21.00 9.35 8.21
CA GLU A 280 -19.61 9.30 7.72
C GLU A 280 -19.31 8.13 6.77
N ARG A 281 -20.06 7.02 6.92
CA ARG A 281 -19.94 5.87 6.01
C ARG A 281 -20.30 6.20 4.56
N ALA A 282 -21.03 7.29 4.30
CA ALA A 282 -21.35 7.73 2.94
C ALA A 282 -20.09 7.88 2.07
N ASN A 283 -19.02 8.46 2.62
CA ASN A 283 -17.79 8.75 1.88
C ASN A 283 -16.72 7.65 1.97
N THR A 284 -16.94 6.61 2.78
CA THR A 284 -15.94 5.57 3.08
C THR A 284 -16.43 4.15 2.82
N GLY A 285 -17.75 3.97 2.65
CA GLY A 285 -18.37 2.65 2.53
C GLY A 285 -18.45 2.09 1.11
N GLY A 286 -17.80 2.71 0.12
CA GLY A 286 -17.75 2.21 -1.26
C GLY A 286 -19.10 2.24 -2.00
N PHE A 287 -19.96 3.17 -1.63
CA PHE A 287 -21.26 3.27 -2.28
C PHE A 287 -21.14 3.66 -3.74
N LYS A 288 -21.85 2.94 -4.58
CA LYS A 288 -22.05 3.28 -5.99
C LYS A 288 -23.49 3.76 -6.17
N VAL A 289 -23.66 5.07 -6.42
CA VAL A 289 -24.97 5.66 -6.63
C VAL A 289 -25.22 5.87 -8.12
N ILE A 290 -26.30 5.26 -8.63
CA ILE A 290 -26.78 5.49 -9.98
C ILE A 290 -27.98 6.42 -9.85
N THR A 291 -27.84 7.61 -10.44
CA THR A 291 -28.92 8.63 -10.42
C THR A 291 -30.01 8.29 -11.43
N THR A 292 -31.12 8.99 -11.36
CA THR A 292 -32.20 8.87 -12.35
C THR A 292 -32.00 9.76 -13.58
N VAL A 293 -30.94 10.57 -13.60
CA VAL A 293 -30.66 11.53 -14.68
C VAL A 293 -29.94 10.84 -15.83
N HIS A 294 -30.45 11.02 -17.04
CA HIS A 294 -29.77 10.64 -18.27
C HIS A 294 -28.75 11.70 -18.70
N SER A 295 -27.62 11.29 -19.25
CA SER A 295 -26.57 12.20 -19.66
C SER A 295 -27.00 13.20 -20.72
N GLU A 296 -27.81 12.78 -21.70
CA GLU A 296 -28.31 13.63 -22.78
C GLU A 296 -29.25 14.70 -22.25
N ASP A 297 -30.14 14.37 -21.32
CA ASP A 297 -31.07 15.33 -20.69
C ASP A 297 -30.29 16.38 -19.89
N GLN A 298 -29.29 15.97 -19.13
CA GLN A 298 -28.41 16.88 -18.37
C GLN A 298 -27.67 17.85 -19.29
N LEU A 299 -27.07 17.37 -20.37
CA LEU A 299 -26.37 18.21 -21.35
C LEU A 299 -27.34 19.19 -22.07
N SER A 300 -28.58 18.76 -22.30
CA SER A 300 -29.62 19.61 -22.90
C SER A 300 -30.06 20.70 -21.94
N ALA A 301 -30.27 20.37 -20.66
CA ALA A 301 -30.61 21.32 -19.62
C ALA A 301 -29.49 22.36 -19.40
N GLU A 302 -28.23 21.94 -19.34
CA GLU A 302 -27.10 22.87 -19.23
C GLU A 302 -27.03 23.86 -20.40
N ARG A 303 -27.22 23.37 -21.63
CA ARG A 303 -27.26 24.22 -22.82
C ARG A 303 -28.39 25.23 -22.75
N ALA A 304 -29.59 24.79 -22.35
CA ALA A 304 -30.76 25.65 -22.22
C ALA A 304 -30.57 26.77 -21.19
N VAL A 305 -30.03 26.41 -20.00
CA VAL A 305 -29.70 27.38 -18.94
C VAL A 305 -28.66 28.40 -19.43
N ARG A 306 -27.56 27.92 -20.01
CA ARG A 306 -26.50 28.82 -20.54
C ARG A 306 -27.05 29.77 -21.58
N THR A 307 -27.80 29.25 -22.56
CA THR A 307 -28.39 30.07 -23.62
C THR A 307 -29.40 31.08 -23.06
N GLY A 308 -30.24 30.65 -22.13
CA GLY A 308 -31.23 31.53 -21.48
C GLY A 308 -30.58 32.68 -20.71
N LEU A 309 -29.54 32.38 -19.92
CA LEU A 309 -28.76 33.39 -19.19
C LEU A 309 -28.06 34.38 -20.14
N MET A 310 -27.39 33.87 -21.18
CA MET A 310 -26.76 34.75 -22.18
C MET A 310 -27.78 35.68 -22.90
N GLN A 311 -28.94 35.14 -23.25
CA GLN A 311 -30.01 35.97 -23.86
C GLN A 311 -30.57 37.00 -22.85
N TYR A 312 -30.66 36.67 -21.59
CA TYR A 312 -31.05 37.59 -20.54
C TYR A 312 -30.04 38.73 -20.40
N ASP A 313 -28.74 38.40 -20.28
CA ASP A 313 -27.68 39.40 -20.16
C ASP A 313 -27.59 40.32 -21.39
N MET A 314 -27.72 39.76 -22.62
CA MET A 314 -27.78 40.56 -23.84
C MET A 314 -28.93 41.57 -23.83
N ARG A 315 -30.06 41.27 -23.22
CA ARG A 315 -31.23 42.17 -23.17
C ARG A 315 -31.15 43.22 -22.06
N HIS A 316 -30.50 42.92 -20.96
CA HIS A 316 -30.51 43.75 -19.77
C HIS A 316 -29.17 44.46 -19.51
N GLY A 317 -28.12 44.06 -20.23
CA GLY A 317 -26.79 44.56 -19.98
C GLY A 317 -26.17 44.04 -18.71
N TRP A 318 -24.86 44.30 -18.58
CA TRP A 318 -24.14 44.08 -17.33
C TRP A 318 -24.25 45.30 -16.44
#